data_30371dfcebafea15d7b500306b9ba36f
#
_entry.id   30371dfcebafea15d7b500306b9ba36f
#
_cell.length_a   1.000
_cell.length_b   1.000
_cell.length_c   1.000
_cell.angle_alpha   90.00
_cell.angle_beta   90.00
_cell.angle_gamma   90.00
#
_symmetry.space_group_name_H-M   'P 1'
#
loop_
_entity.id
_entity.type
_entity.pdbx_description
1 polymer ?
#
loop_
_entity_poly.entity_id
_entity_poly.type
_entity_poly.pdbx_seq_one_letter_code
_entity_poly.pdbx_strand_id
1 'polypeptide(L)'
;SAPASSGSEGTAGEQAATSESGSGAATDPAGSTTHSVTASSATSGSPYAAQYSSAPALETLTGRASYYSDRLAGRSTASGEPYRTTEFTAASRDLRFGTILRVTREDTGAVTYARVNDRGPFGDRRRIIDLSRAAAEELDMIRTGVVPVRVEIVHRPAR
;
A
#
# COMPACT_ATOMS: atom_id res chain seq x y z
N SER A 1 -43.22 -23.32 8.44
CA SER A 1 -42.84 -23.37 8.48
C SER A 1 -41.71 -23.72 8.55
N ALA A 2 -41.08 -23.92 8.58
CA ALA A 2 -40.23 -24.10 8.73
C ALA A 2 -39.22 -24.43 8.64
N PRO A 3 -38.93 -24.52 8.53
CA PRO A 3 -38.11 -24.78 8.51
C PRO A 3 -37.08 -24.93 8.55
N ALA A 4 -36.63 -24.92 8.66
CA ALA A 4 -35.78 -24.94 8.76
C ALA A 4 -34.84 -25.38 8.70
N SER A 5 -34.50 -25.54 8.79
CA SER A 5 -33.76 -25.81 8.83
C SER A 5 -32.75 -26.05 8.66
N SER A 6 -32.41 -26.19 8.64
CA SER A 6 -31.64 -26.34 8.54
C SER A 6 -30.58 -26.38 8.54
N GLY A 7 -30.25 -26.34 8.67
CA GLY A 7 -29.40 -26.28 8.71
C GLY A 7 -28.43 -26.74 8.66
N SER A 8 -28.08 -26.89 8.77
CA SER A 8 -27.33 -27.21 8.80
C SER A 8 -26.35 -27.42 8.53
N GLU A 9 -26.01 -27.53 8.47
CA GLU A 9 -25.28 -27.68 8.26
C GLU A 9 -24.20 -27.53 8.35
N GLY A 10 -24.00 -27.41 8.51
CA GLY A 10 -23.11 -27.15 8.62
C GLY A 10 -22.18 -27.60 8.58
N THR A 11 -21.91 -27.80 8.61
CA THR A 11 -21.19 -28.14 8.69
C THR A 11 -20.12 -28.27 8.43
N ALA A 12 -19.87 -28.26 8.42
CA ALA A 12 -18.99 -28.36 8.20
C ALA A 12 -17.95 -28.18 8.26
N GLY A 13 -17.73 -28.05 8.40
CA GLY A 13 -16.85 -27.77 8.44
C GLY A 13 -15.90 -28.14 8.56
N GLU A 14 -15.76 -28.37 8.70
CA GLU A 14 -15.04 -28.60 8.86
C GLU A 14 -14.02 -28.77 8.56
N GLN A 15 -13.78 -28.86 8.43
CA GLN A 15 -12.96 -29.08 8.17
C GLN A 15 -11.97 -28.75 8.19
N ALA A 16 -11.88 -28.55 8.33
CA ALA A 16 -11.07 -28.18 8.34
C ALA A 16 -10.08 -28.41 8.53
N ALA A 17 -9.95 -28.47 8.75
CA ALA A 17 -9.16 -28.60 8.98
C ALA A 17 -8.19 -28.71 8.77
N THR A 18 -7.97 -28.78 8.79
CA THR A 18 -7.22 -28.96 8.70
C THR A 18 -6.21 -28.82 8.66
N SER A 19 -6.11 -28.66 8.80
CA SER A 19 -5.36 -28.53 8.82
C SER A 19 -4.36 -28.64 8.82
N GLU A 20 -4.16 -28.69 8.87
CA GLU A 20 -3.40 -28.76 8.92
C GLU A 20 -2.49 -28.50 8.85
N SER A 21 -2.58 -28.44 8.90
CA SER A 21 -1.91 -28.28 8.88
C SER A 21 -0.97 -28.02 8.99
N GLY A 22 -0.99 -27.78 9.08
CA GLY A 22 -0.28 -27.38 9.24
C GLY A 22 0.67 -27.56 9.36
N SER A 23 0.85 -27.65 9.51
CA SER A 23 1.60 -27.84 9.73
C SER A 23 2.57 -27.54 9.41
N GLY A 24 2.65 -27.62 9.09
CA GLY A 24 3.61 -27.51 8.65
C GLY A 24 4.28 -26.74 9.11
N ALA A 25 4.02 -26.27 9.31
CA ALA A 25 4.49 -25.47 9.69
C ALA A 25 5.57 -25.56 10.22
N ALA A 26 5.63 -25.80 10.53
CA ALA A 26 6.48 -26.03 11.09
C ALA A 26 7.62 -25.69 10.76
N THR A 27 8.00 -25.66 10.71
CA THR A 27 8.95 -25.63 10.40
C THR A 27 9.59 -24.80 10.28
N ASP A 28 9.71 -24.48 10.09
CA ASP A 28 10.31 -23.83 9.82
C ASP A 28 10.74 -22.94 10.39
N PRO A 29 10.57 -22.85 11.04
CA PRO A 29 10.89 -21.97 11.81
C PRO A 29 12.05 -21.46 11.54
N ALA A 30 12.47 -22.01 11.56
CA ALA A 30 13.56 -21.81 11.29
C ALA A 30 13.81 -20.57 10.89
N GLY A 31 14.51 -20.40 10.83
CA GLY A 31 14.95 -19.36 10.42
C GLY A 31 14.26 -18.44 10.02
N SER A 32 13.72 -18.72 9.70
CA SER A 32 12.88 -18.05 9.27
C SER A 32 12.84 -16.76 9.79
N THR A 33 12.87 -16.67 10.85
CA THR A 33 12.77 -15.53 11.49
C THR A 33 13.33 -14.39 10.85
N THR A 34 14.45 -14.27 10.90
CA THR A 34 15.08 -13.15 10.44
C THR A 34 14.66 -12.82 9.15
N HIS A 35 14.57 -13.72 8.41
CA HIS A 35 14.30 -13.45 7.13
C HIS A 35 13.00 -12.84 6.91
N SER A 36 12.10 -13.15 7.71
CA SER A 36 10.81 -12.65 7.50
C SER A 36 10.81 -11.17 7.44
N VAL A 37 11.57 -10.56 8.19
CA VAL A 37 11.63 -9.16 8.20
C VAL A 37 12.03 -8.66 6.88
N THR A 38 13.02 -9.19 6.38
CA THR A 38 13.51 -8.79 5.15
C THR A 38 12.50 -9.03 4.11
N ALA A 39 11.89 -10.12 4.23
CA ALA A 39 10.94 -10.47 3.26
C ALA A 39 9.87 -9.43 3.16
N SER A 40 9.41 -8.90 4.24
CA SER A 40 8.35 -7.97 4.16
C SER A 40 8.75 -6.75 3.39
N SER A 41 9.93 -6.26 3.53
CA SER A 41 10.28 -5.12 2.74
C SER A 41 10.45 -5.52 1.30
N ALA A 42 10.83 -6.73 1.05
CA ALA A 42 11.02 -7.15 -0.31
C ALA A 42 9.71 -7.42 -1.02
N THR A 43 8.62 -7.46 -0.30
CA THR A 43 7.36 -7.77 -0.95
C THR A 43 6.73 -6.61 -1.67
N SER A 44 7.27 -5.42 -1.54
CA SER A 44 6.70 -4.30 -2.28
C SER A 44 6.92 -4.51 -3.77
N GLY A 45 5.87 -4.37 -4.54
CA GLY A 45 5.95 -4.48 -5.98
C GLY A 45 6.37 -3.20 -6.66
N SER A 46 6.60 -2.15 -5.89
CA SER A 46 7.00 -0.88 -6.47
C SER A 46 8.42 -0.99 -7.01
N PRO A 47 8.67 -0.45 -8.22
CA PRO A 47 10.02 -0.49 -8.77
C PRO A 47 11.03 0.31 -7.94
N TYR A 48 10.57 1.15 -7.04
CA TYR A 48 11.45 1.95 -6.21
C TYR A 48 11.85 1.24 -4.92
N ALA A 49 11.19 0.15 -4.58
CA ALA A 49 11.41 -0.51 -3.31
C ALA A 49 12.84 -0.98 -3.13
N ALA A 50 13.39 -1.66 -4.12
CA ALA A 50 14.73 -2.20 -4.00
C ALA A 50 15.76 -1.09 -3.84
N GLN A 51 15.58 -0.01 -4.58
CA GLN A 51 16.55 1.06 -4.57
C GLN A 51 16.50 1.89 -3.30
N TYR A 52 15.32 2.07 -2.73
CA TYR A 52 15.15 3.00 -1.62
C TYR A 52 14.75 2.36 -0.30
N SER A 53 14.73 1.03 -0.22
CA SER A 53 14.26 0.36 0.99
C SER A 53 15.11 0.71 2.22
N SER A 54 16.39 0.93 2.05
CA SER A 54 17.25 1.31 3.17
C SER A 54 17.63 2.78 3.15
N ALA A 55 17.02 3.57 2.29
CA ALA A 55 17.34 4.98 2.22
C ALA A 55 16.83 5.70 3.46
N PRO A 56 17.61 6.60 4.04
CA PRO A 56 17.13 7.35 5.19
C PRO A 56 16.07 8.35 4.76
N ALA A 57 15.18 8.68 5.67
CA ALA A 57 14.19 9.70 5.40
C ALA A 57 14.84 11.07 5.39
N LEU A 58 14.68 11.78 4.29
CA LEU A 58 15.18 13.16 4.20
C LEU A 58 14.24 14.12 4.91
N GLU A 59 12.96 13.76 4.92
CA GLU A 59 11.94 14.52 5.62
C GLU A 59 10.77 13.58 5.85
N THR A 60 10.04 13.77 6.93
CA THR A 60 8.91 12.92 7.28
C THR A 60 7.67 13.78 7.49
N LEU A 61 6.58 13.36 6.87
CA LEU A 61 5.30 14.02 6.98
C LEU A 61 4.28 13.01 7.48
N THR A 62 3.31 13.46 8.25
CA THR A 62 2.23 12.58 8.68
C THR A 62 0.90 13.18 8.30
N GLY A 63 -0.06 12.34 8.02
CA GLY A 63 -1.37 12.77 7.62
C GLY A 63 -2.15 11.60 7.09
N ARG A 64 -3.04 11.86 6.15
CA ARG A 64 -3.86 10.81 5.58
C ARG A 64 -3.63 10.71 4.09
N ALA A 65 -3.81 9.50 3.58
CA ALA A 65 -3.71 9.23 2.16
C ALA A 65 -5.05 8.78 1.65
N SER A 66 -5.40 9.22 0.45
CA SER A 66 -6.49 8.66 -0.32
C SER A 66 -5.89 8.14 -1.62
N TYR A 67 -6.72 7.70 -2.55
CA TYR A 67 -6.19 7.21 -3.81
C TYR A 67 -7.11 7.63 -4.95
N TYR A 68 -6.57 7.56 -6.16
CA TYR A 68 -7.26 8.00 -7.37
C TYR A 68 -8.41 7.08 -7.73
N SER A 69 -9.48 7.67 -8.23
CA SER A 69 -10.55 6.88 -8.85
C SER A 69 -10.04 6.24 -10.14
N ASP A 70 -10.46 5.04 -10.42
CA ASP A 70 -10.07 4.36 -11.66
C ASP A 70 -10.53 5.13 -12.88
N ARG A 71 -11.53 5.98 -12.74
CA ARG A 71 -12.00 6.78 -13.87
C ARG A 71 -10.97 7.77 -14.36
N LEU A 72 -9.94 8.02 -13.58
CA LEU A 72 -8.90 8.95 -13.99
C LEU A 72 -7.83 8.30 -14.85
N ALA A 73 -7.90 7.00 -15.04
CA ALA A 73 -6.90 6.29 -15.83
C ALA A 73 -6.76 6.92 -17.22
N GLY A 74 -5.55 7.21 -17.61
CA GLY A 74 -5.24 7.80 -18.91
C GLY A 74 -5.27 9.31 -18.93
N ARG A 75 -5.78 9.95 -17.88
CA ARG A 75 -5.84 11.40 -17.87
C ARG A 75 -4.48 11.99 -17.56
N SER A 76 -4.22 13.17 -18.10
CA SER A 76 -2.98 13.85 -17.85
C SER A 76 -2.88 14.30 -16.40
N THR A 77 -1.75 14.04 -15.78
CA THR A 77 -1.46 14.57 -14.46
C THR A 77 -0.81 15.94 -14.61
N ALA A 78 -0.60 16.63 -13.49
CA ALA A 78 0.02 17.94 -13.52
C ALA A 78 1.42 17.94 -14.09
N SER A 79 2.11 16.80 -14.02
CA SER A 79 3.44 16.68 -14.61
C SER A 79 3.39 16.51 -16.12
N GLY A 80 2.22 16.24 -16.68
CA GLY A 80 2.07 15.94 -18.10
C GLY A 80 2.04 14.46 -18.40
N GLU A 81 2.39 13.62 -17.44
CA GLU A 81 2.33 12.18 -17.64
C GLU A 81 0.90 11.71 -17.50
N PRO A 82 0.48 10.69 -18.25
CA PRO A 82 -0.86 10.16 -18.04
C PRO A 82 -0.90 9.35 -16.74
N TYR A 83 -2.02 9.40 -16.07
CA TYR A 83 -2.21 8.56 -14.88
C TYR A 83 -2.41 7.11 -15.32
N ARG A 84 -1.65 6.20 -14.71
CA ARG A 84 -1.81 4.78 -14.97
C ARG A 84 -2.04 4.04 -13.66
N THR A 85 -3.05 3.19 -13.64
CA THR A 85 -3.41 2.48 -12.42
C THR A 85 -2.33 1.50 -11.98
N THR A 86 -1.48 1.06 -12.90
CA THR A 86 -0.47 0.05 -12.61
C THR A 86 0.88 0.64 -12.18
N GLU A 87 1.04 1.94 -12.28
CA GLU A 87 2.29 2.57 -11.88
C GLU A 87 2.21 3.05 -10.44
N PHE A 88 3.36 3.16 -9.80
CA PHE A 88 3.43 3.58 -8.41
C PHE A 88 3.70 5.07 -8.34
N THR A 89 2.64 5.86 -8.35
CA THR A 89 2.73 7.31 -8.38
C THR A 89 1.85 7.93 -7.32
N ALA A 90 2.05 9.21 -7.08
CA ALA A 90 1.30 9.93 -6.05
C ALA A 90 1.12 11.38 -6.43
N ALA A 91 0.06 11.98 -5.91
CA ALA A 91 -0.14 13.41 -6.00
C ALA A 91 0.23 14.04 -4.67
N SER A 92 0.90 15.17 -4.73
CA SER A 92 1.24 15.96 -3.55
C SER A 92 1.03 17.43 -3.90
N ARG A 93 0.56 18.21 -2.94
CA ARG A 93 0.34 19.63 -3.20
C ARG A 93 1.65 20.38 -3.40
N ASP A 94 2.69 19.96 -2.72
CA ASP A 94 3.92 20.76 -2.64
C ASP A 94 5.19 20.10 -3.11
N LEU A 95 5.27 18.80 -3.11
CA LEU A 95 6.53 18.13 -3.39
C LEU A 95 6.85 18.13 -4.88
N ARG A 96 8.12 18.23 -5.19
CA ARG A 96 8.54 18.30 -6.58
C ARG A 96 8.21 17.02 -7.31
N PHE A 97 7.88 17.15 -8.59
CA PHE A 97 7.70 15.95 -9.42
C PHE A 97 9.03 15.19 -9.48
N GLY A 98 8.95 13.89 -9.34
CA GLY A 98 10.15 13.04 -9.30
C GLY A 98 10.57 12.68 -7.89
N THR A 99 10.00 13.31 -6.87
CA THR A 99 10.28 12.93 -5.49
C THR A 99 9.79 11.51 -5.25
N ILE A 100 10.63 10.70 -4.60
CA ILE A 100 10.24 9.34 -4.26
C ILE A 100 9.87 9.29 -2.79
N LEU A 101 8.74 8.68 -2.52
CA LEU A 101 8.18 8.61 -1.18
C LEU A 101 8.12 7.16 -0.71
N ARG A 102 8.48 6.95 0.55
CA ARG A 102 8.18 5.70 1.23
C ARG A 102 6.95 5.99 2.09
N VAL A 103 5.87 5.30 1.84
CA VAL A 103 4.60 5.56 2.49
C VAL A 103 4.26 4.37 3.37
N THR A 104 4.13 4.62 4.67
CA THR A 104 3.77 3.60 5.64
C THR A 104 2.38 3.87 6.15
N ARG A 105 1.49 2.90 6.01
CA ARG A 105 0.16 2.98 6.61
C ARG A 105 0.31 2.71 8.10
N GLU A 106 -0.03 3.69 8.90
CA GLU A 106 0.37 3.64 10.31
C GLU A 106 -0.40 2.65 11.15
N ASP A 107 -1.64 2.36 10.77
CA ASP A 107 -2.44 1.43 11.56
C ASP A 107 -2.14 -0.04 11.25
N THR A 108 -1.47 -0.35 10.17
CA THR A 108 -1.16 -1.74 9.84
C THR A 108 0.34 -1.99 9.62
N GLY A 109 1.10 -0.95 9.33
CA GLY A 109 2.52 -1.09 9.04
C GLY A 109 2.83 -1.41 7.58
N ALA A 110 1.82 -1.49 6.73
CA ALA A 110 2.07 -1.76 5.31
C ALA A 110 2.84 -0.61 4.67
N VAL A 111 3.73 -0.93 3.76
CA VAL A 111 4.63 0.05 3.14
C VAL A 111 4.56 -0.04 1.63
N THR A 112 4.58 1.10 0.98
CA THR A 112 4.74 1.15 -0.47
C THR A 112 5.64 2.33 -0.83
N TYR A 113 6.05 2.41 -2.09
CA TYR A 113 6.88 3.50 -2.59
C TYR A 113 6.20 4.07 -3.81
N ALA A 114 6.25 5.39 -3.94
CA ALA A 114 5.59 6.04 -5.06
C ALA A 114 6.37 7.28 -5.47
N ARG A 115 6.26 7.63 -6.74
CA ARG A 115 6.91 8.82 -7.29
C ARG A 115 5.86 9.92 -7.46
N VAL A 116 6.18 11.11 -7.01
CA VAL A 116 5.26 12.24 -7.14
C VAL A 116 5.23 12.70 -8.60
N ASN A 117 4.05 12.75 -9.18
CA ASN A 117 3.90 13.22 -10.56
C ASN A 117 2.64 14.08 -10.75
N ASP A 118 1.96 14.44 -9.66
CA ASP A 118 0.72 15.18 -9.80
C ASP A 118 0.52 16.09 -8.60
N ARG A 119 -0.49 16.93 -8.66
CA ARG A 119 -0.84 17.86 -7.60
C ARG A 119 -2.17 17.48 -6.97
N GLY A 120 -2.26 17.65 -5.67
CA GLY A 120 -3.40 17.31 -4.85
C GLY A 120 -2.96 16.49 -3.67
N PRO A 121 -3.88 15.99 -2.86
CA PRO A 121 -5.32 16.15 -2.94
C PRO A 121 -5.75 17.55 -2.50
N PHE A 122 -6.90 17.97 -2.99
CA PHE A 122 -7.43 19.26 -2.64
C PHE A 122 -8.68 19.08 -1.79
N GLY A 123 -8.99 20.08 -0.99
CA GLY A 123 -10.15 20.03 -0.13
C GLY A 123 -9.78 19.74 1.31
N ASP A 124 -9.71 18.49 1.67
CA ASP A 124 -9.41 18.11 3.05
C ASP A 124 -7.90 18.17 3.28
N ARG A 125 -7.48 19.11 4.09
CA ARG A 125 -6.04 19.32 4.30
C ARG A 125 -5.38 18.20 5.11
N ARG A 126 -6.16 17.38 5.79
CA ARG A 126 -5.61 16.24 6.51
C ARG A 126 -5.11 15.18 5.54
N ARG A 127 -5.61 15.19 4.31
CA ARG A 127 -5.10 14.30 3.28
C ARG A 127 -3.88 14.98 2.66
N ILE A 128 -2.76 14.31 2.71
CA ILE A 128 -1.51 14.90 2.23
C ILE A 128 -1.05 14.30 0.91
N ILE A 129 -1.52 13.11 0.55
CA ILE A 129 -1.19 12.49 -0.73
C ILE A 129 -2.39 11.72 -1.26
N ASP A 130 -2.44 11.60 -2.59
CA ASP A 130 -3.31 10.67 -3.27
C ASP A 130 -2.43 9.65 -3.97
N LEU A 131 -2.69 8.38 -3.72
CA LEU A 131 -1.87 7.31 -4.27
C LEU A 131 -2.51 6.72 -5.51
N SER A 132 -1.68 6.22 -6.42
CA SER A 132 -2.17 5.45 -7.54
C SER A 132 -2.80 4.17 -7.03
N ARG A 133 -3.59 3.51 -7.89
CA ARG A 133 -4.24 2.26 -7.53
C ARG A 133 -3.23 1.22 -7.07
N ALA A 134 -2.14 1.05 -7.82
CA ALA A 134 -1.13 0.06 -7.47
C ALA A 134 -0.54 0.31 -6.08
N ALA A 135 -0.23 1.56 -5.76
CA ALA A 135 0.31 1.89 -4.45
C ALA A 135 -0.72 1.66 -3.36
N ALA A 136 -1.97 2.04 -3.63
CA ALA A 136 -3.03 1.86 -2.65
C ALA A 136 -3.30 0.39 -2.37
N GLU A 137 -3.18 -0.44 -3.38
CA GLU A 137 -3.35 -1.88 -3.20
C GLU A 137 -2.27 -2.46 -2.28
N GLU A 138 -1.05 -1.96 -2.39
CA GLU A 138 0.00 -2.42 -1.48
C GLU A 138 -0.26 -2.05 -0.04
N LEU A 139 -0.95 -0.95 0.19
CA LEU A 139 -1.33 -0.57 1.54
C LEU A 139 -2.64 -1.20 1.97
N ASP A 140 -3.23 -2.01 1.11
CA ASP A 140 -4.49 -2.69 1.39
C ASP A 140 -5.57 -1.70 1.82
N MET A 141 -5.62 -0.55 1.15
CA MET A 141 -6.51 0.53 1.57
C MET A 141 -7.69 0.75 0.64
N ILE A 142 -7.86 -0.11 -0.35
CA ILE A 142 -8.90 0.13 -1.35
C ILE A 142 -10.28 0.19 -0.69
N ARG A 143 -10.56 -0.71 0.23
CA ARG A 143 -11.87 -0.73 0.87
C ARG A 143 -12.01 0.36 1.91
N THR A 144 -10.93 0.68 2.60
CA THR A 144 -10.97 1.71 3.63
C THR A 144 -11.06 3.10 3.04
N GLY A 145 -10.40 3.31 1.93
CA GLY A 145 -10.45 4.58 1.20
C GLY A 145 -9.46 5.62 1.68
N VAL A 146 -9.48 5.97 2.94
CA VAL A 146 -8.57 6.98 3.50
C VAL A 146 -7.94 6.37 4.74
N VAL A 147 -6.62 6.42 4.81
CA VAL A 147 -5.89 5.78 5.91
C VAL A 147 -4.81 6.72 6.46
N PRO A 148 -4.44 6.55 7.72
CA PRO A 148 -3.35 7.35 8.28
C PRO A 148 -2.02 6.85 7.74
N VAL A 149 -1.16 7.78 7.36
CA VAL A 149 0.13 7.42 6.80
C VAL A 149 1.25 8.27 7.35
N ARG A 150 2.45 7.69 7.34
CA ARG A 150 3.70 8.40 7.49
C ARG A 150 4.37 8.39 6.14
N VAL A 151 4.70 9.55 5.64
CA VAL A 151 5.31 9.71 4.32
C VAL A 151 6.75 10.17 4.52
N GLU A 152 7.69 9.39 4.04
CA GLU A 152 9.10 9.73 4.13
C GLU A 152 9.62 10.03 2.75
N ILE A 153 10.25 11.18 2.60
CA ILE A 153 10.92 11.52 1.35
C ILE A 153 12.25 10.80 1.36
N VAL A 154 12.44 9.90 0.41
CA VAL A 154 13.68 9.12 0.33
C VAL A 154 14.56 9.51 -0.86
N HIS A 155 14.04 10.36 -1.74
CA HIS A 155 14.82 10.90 -2.85
C HIS A 155 14.19 12.20 -3.31
N ARG A 156 15.02 13.21 -3.50
CA ARG A 156 14.59 14.45 -4.13
C ARG A 156 15.27 14.58 -5.47
N PRO A 157 14.52 14.89 -6.51
CA PRO A 157 15.14 15.01 -7.84
C PRO A 157 16.02 16.24 -7.90
N ALA A 158 16.98 16.20 -8.78
CA ALA A 158 17.82 17.36 -9.04
C ALA A 158 16.99 18.45 -9.67
N ARG A 159 17.43 19.71 -9.48
CA ARG A 159 16.66 20.80 -10.02
C ARG A 159 16.74 20.85 -11.52
#